data_a574a61317834ae7e4d3c9d9c60dc000
#
_entry.id   a574a61317834ae7e4d3c9d9c60dc000
#
_cell.length_a   1.000
_cell.length_b   1.000
_cell.length_c   1.000
_cell.angle_alpha   90.00
_cell.angle_beta   90.00
_cell.angle_gamma   90.00
#
_symmetry.space_group_name_H-M   'P 1'
#
loop_
_entity.id
_entity.type
_entity.pdbx_description
1 polymer ?
#
loop_
_entity_poly.entity_id
_entity_poly.type
_entity_poly.pdbx_seq_one_letter_code
_entity_poly.pdbx_strand_id
1 'polypeptide(L)'
;SGDTIYADGPVPAQLTTESGRVWRNITSEAKSKVAETLDDYRGNYRYNLMDENIRRFNAEVPQIWQWDDHEVVNNWSPGKQLDERYKSKDIHSLVGRARQAWLEYAPMRLQSADGGGRIYRKLGYGPMLDVFVLDMRSYREANDDNLGTAKPFLGREQLDWLKASLKASSAQWKVIAADMPIGLGVPDGEVSPGVARWEAVANGDPGPAQGRELEIAELLG
;
A
#
# COMPACT_ATOMS: atom_id res chain seq x y z
N SER A 1 6.64 4.85 -4.46
CA SER A 1 6.13 3.54 -4.07
C SER A 1 5.72 3.56 -2.61
N GLY A 2 4.94 2.57 -2.20
CA GLY A 2 4.66 2.24 -0.82
C GLY A 2 5.79 1.42 -0.18
N ASP A 3 5.47 0.66 0.85
CA ASP A 3 6.42 -0.14 1.64
C ASP A 3 7.54 0.71 2.25
N THR A 4 7.19 1.90 2.68
CA THR A 4 8.14 2.77 3.38
C THR A 4 8.53 2.23 4.75
N ILE A 5 7.70 1.38 5.33
CA ILE A 5 7.98 0.56 6.50
C ILE A 5 7.40 -0.84 6.31
N TYR A 6 7.91 -1.81 7.08
CA TYR A 6 7.36 -3.16 7.21
C TYR A 6 6.87 -3.33 8.65
N ALA A 7 5.67 -2.82 8.93
CA ALA A 7 5.11 -2.79 10.28
C ALA A 7 4.77 -4.19 10.83
N ASP A 8 4.58 -5.16 9.94
CA ASP A 8 4.31 -6.57 10.21
C ASP A 8 5.56 -7.47 10.15
N GLY A 9 6.73 -6.91 9.82
CA GLY A 9 8.00 -7.60 9.66
C GLY A 9 8.97 -7.33 10.82
N PRO A 10 8.92 -8.10 11.92
CA PRO A 10 9.92 -8.01 12.98
C PRO A 10 11.34 -8.28 12.47
N VAL A 11 12.31 -7.52 12.98
CA VAL A 11 13.72 -7.67 12.63
C VAL A 11 14.44 -8.39 13.77
N PRO A 12 14.90 -9.66 13.60
CA PRO A 12 15.65 -10.37 14.62
C PRO A 12 17.03 -9.72 14.81
N ALA A 13 17.56 -9.76 16.05
CA ALA A 13 18.87 -9.20 16.37
C ALA A 13 20.00 -9.84 15.54
N GLN A 14 19.82 -11.10 15.16
CA GLN A 14 20.73 -11.77 14.24
C GLN A 14 19.99 -12.83 13.41
N LEU A 15 20.49 -13.08 12.23
CA LEU A 15 20.06 -14.19 11.38
C LEU A 15 21.28 -14.88 10.77
N THR A 16 21.14 -16.16 10.45
CA THR A 16 22.13 -16.90 9.68
C THR A 16 21.67 -16.96 8.23
N THR A 17 22.51 -16.47 7.32
CA THR A 17 22.24 -16.50 5.87
C THR A 17 22.37 -17.94 5.33
N GLU A 18 21.86 -18.20 4.14
CA GLU A 18 22.03 -19.50 3.45
C GLU A 18 23.50 -19.93 3.31
N SER A 19 24.41 -18.97 3.18
CA SER A 19 25.86 -19.23 3.14
C SER A 19 26.49 -19.51 4.49
N GLY A 20 25.71 -19.59 5.58
CA GLY A 20 26.18 -19.85 6.95
C GLY A 20 26.79 -18.62 7.65
N ARG A 21 26.77 -17.43 7.02
CA ARG A 21 27.26 -16.21 7.66
C ARG A 21 26.23 -15.69 8.66
N VAL A 22 26.73 -15.24 9.83
CA VAL A 22 25.89 -14.57 10.81
C VAL A 22 25.80 -13.09 10.47
N TRP A 23 24.59 -12.62 10.22
CA TRP A 23 24.25 -11.21 10.05
C TRP A 23 23.67 -10.65 11.34
N ARG A 24 24.18 -9.52 11.79
CA ARG A 24 23.70 -8.82 12.99
C ARG A 24 22.94 -7.55 12.57
N ASN A 25 21.72 -7.44 13.04
CA ASN A 25 20.85 -6.29 12.77
C ASN A 25 20.93 -5.26 13.90
N ILE A 26 20.81 -3.99 13.54
CA ILE A 26 20.36 -2.98 14.47
C ILE A 26 18.87 -3.24 14.69
N THR A 27 18.39 -3.22 15.91
CA THR A 27 16.99 -3.47 16.25
C THR A 27 16.44 -2.36 17.14
N SER A 28 15.13 -2.29 17.27
CA SER A 28 14.43 -1.43 18.21
C SER A 28 13.24 -2.19 18.80
N GLU A 29 12.66 -1.69 19.88
CA GLU A 29 11.48 -2.29 20.49
C GLU A 29 10.34 -2.43 19.47
N ALA A 30 10.08 -1.38 18.69
CA ALA A 30 9.04 -1.39 17.65
C ALA A 30 9.30 -2.40 16.53
N LYS A 31 10.57 -2.79 16.27
CA LYS A 31 10.95 -3.80 15.28
C LYS A 31 11.09 -5.20 15.84
N SER A 32 10.82 -5.42 17.12
CA SER A 32 10.87 -6.76 17.73
C SER A 32 9.55 -7.54 17.62
N LYS A 33 8.47 -6.91 17.19
CA LYS A 33 7.13 -7.47 17.09
C LYS A 33 6.36 -6.83 15.92
N VAL A 34 5.18 -7.37 15.59
CA VAL A 34 4.23 -6.70 14.70
C VAL A 34 3.69 -5.43 15.37
N ALA A 35 3.44 -4.39 14.58
CA ALA A 35 2.90 -3.14 15.08
C ALA A 35 1.40 -3.25 15.35
N GLU A 36 0.97 -2.84 16.54
CA GLU A 36 -0.44 -2.80 16.94
C GLU A 36 -0.86 -1.44 17.48
N THR A 37 0.04 -0.72 18.14
CA THR A 37 -0.25 0.61 18.68
C THR A 37 0.25 1.70 17.77
N LEU A 38 -0.29 2.92 17.92
CA LEU A 38 0.20 4.08 17.16
C LEU A 38 1.71 4.30 17.38
N ASP A 39 2.20 4.07 18.61
CA ASP A 39 3.63 4.23 18.88
C ASP A 39 4.50 3.14 18.25
N ASP A 40 3.98 1.91 18.09
CA ASP A 40 4.66 0.87 17.31
C ASP A 40 4.82 1.30 15.84
N TYR A 41 3.76 1.81 15.22
CA TYR A 41 3.83 2.32 13.84
C TYR A 41 4.82 3.49 13.72
N ARG A 42 4.73 4.48 14.59
CA ARG A 42 5.71 5.59 14.65
C ARG A 42 7.13 5.07 14.86
N GLY A 43 7.28 4.04 15.68
CA GLY A 43 8.57 3.39 15.96
C GLY A 43 9.19 2.74 14.73
N ASN A 44 8.38 2.19 13.80
CA ASN A 44 8.86 1.68 12.52
C ASN A 44 9.45 2.78 11.63
N TYR A 45 8.81 3.96 11.54
CA TYR A 45 9.38 5.11 10.83
C TYR A 45 10.67 5.62 11.51
N ARG A 46 10.66 5.75 12.85
CA ARG A 46 11.85 6.13 13.62
C ARG A 46 13.01 5.15 13.40
N TYR A 47 12.71 3.86 13.27
CA TYR A 47 13.72 2.84 12.98
C TYR A 47 14.43 3.12 11.64
N ASN A 48 13.70 3.38 10.57
CA ASN A 48 14.29 3.72 9.27
C ASN A 48 15.13 5.01 9.36
N LEU A 49 14.69 6.00 10.15
CA LEU A 49 15.41 7.25 10.37
C LEU A 49 16.65 7.11 11.28
N MET A 50 16.97 5.91 11.81
CA MET A 50 18.25 5.67 12.47
C MET A 50 19.41 5.66 11.47
N ASP A 51 19.17 5.32 10.20
CA ASP A 51 20.17 5.37 9.14
C ASP A 51 20.41 6.84 8.71
N GLU A 52 21.68 7.25 8.76
CA GLU A 52 22.07 8.63 8.42
C GLU A 52 21.90 8.94 6.93
N ASN A 53 22.07 7.95 6.06
CA ASN A 53 21.93 8.14 4.62
C ASN A 53 20.45 8.31 4.24
N ILE A 54 19.54 7.60 4.91
CA ILE A 54 18.09 7.81 4.75
C ILE A 54 17.71 9.23 5.22
N ARG A 55 18.20 9.67 6.38
CA ARG A 55 17.95 11.05 6.85
C ARG A 55 18.47 12.10 5.88
N ARG A 56 19.70 11.90 5.36
CA ARG A 56 20.29 12.79 4.38
C ARG A 56 19.50 12.81 3.08
N PHE A 57 19.14 11.65 2.56
CA PHE A 57 18.32 11.52 1.36
C PHE A 57 16.97 12.25 1.53
N ASN A 58 16.28 12.02 2.65
CA ASN A 58 15.00 12.66 2.94
C ASN A 58 15.10 14.21 3.08
N ALA A 59 16.26 14.73 3.50
CA ALA A 59 16.48 16.16 3.62
C ALA A 59 16.79 16.84 2.29
N GLU A 60 17.37 16.11 1.33
CA GLU A 60 17.89 16.67 0.08
C GLU A 60 16.98 16.37 -1.13
N VAL A 61 16.20 15.27 -1.09
CA VAL A 61 15.44 14.79 -2.24
C VAL A 61 13.93 14.91 -2.00
N PRO A 62 13.21 15.72 -2.79
CA PRO A 62 11.76 15.77 -2.75
C PRO A 62 11.15 14.40 -3.08
N GLN A 63 10.17 13.96 -2.31
CA GLN A 63 9.54 12.67 -2.45
C GLN A 63 8.02 12.78 -2.57
N ILE A 64 7.44 11.91 -3.39
CA ILE A 64 6.00 11.67 -3.46
C ILE A 64 5.76 10.30 -2.87
N TRP A 65 5.21 10.26 -1.67
CA TRP A 65 4.90 9.00 -1.00
C TRP A 65 3.53 8.48 -1.41
N GLN A 66 3.46 7.20 -1.48
CA GLN A 66 2.29 6.36 -1.63
C GLN A 66 2.34 5.33 -0.50
N TRP A 67 1.25 4.77 -0.08
CA TRP A 67 1.33 3.62 0.80
C TRP A 67 0.96 2.34 0.04
N ASP A 68 1.44 1.20 0.55
CA ASP A 68 1.07 -0.12 0.09
C ASP A 68 0.53 -0.93 1.28
N ASP A 69 0.89 -2.17 1.40
CA ASP A 69 0.33 -3.06 2.41
C ASP A 69 1.15 -3.09 3.70
N HIS A 70 2.46 -3.12 3.62
CA HIS A 70 3.33 -3.27 4.80
C HIS A 70 3.36 -2.04 5.71
N GLU A 71 2.82 -0.92 5.32
CA GLU A 71 2.51 0.17 6.24
C GLU A 71 1.47 -0.27 7.30
N VAL A 72 0.71 -1.34 7.02
CA VAL A 72 -0.28 -1.94 7.94
C VAL A 72 0.04 -3.40 8.21
N VAL A 73 -0.17 -4.27 7.21
CA VAL A 73 0.11 -5.71 7.23
C VAL A 73 0.06 -6.27 5.81
N ASN A 74 0.91 -7.25 5.52
CA ASN A 74 1.00 -7.92 4.21
C ASN A 74 -0.38 -8.24 3.62
N ASN A 75 -0.58 -7.82 2.37
CA ASN A 75 -1.79 -8.03 1.58
C ASN A 75 -3.08 -7.57 2.28
N TRP A 76 -3.06 -6.45 3.00
CA TRP A 76 -4.25 -5.97 3.70
C TRP A 76 -5.30 -5.38 2.75
N SER A 77 -6.51 -5.52 3.22
CA SER A 77 -7.74 -4.88 2.72
C SER A 77 -8.67 -4.65 3.92
N PRO A 78 -9.77 -3.91 3.80
CA PRO A 78 -10.76 -3.79 4.88
C PRO A 78 -11.30 -5.10 5.43
N GLY A 79 -11.27 -6.18 4.63
CA GLY A 79 -11.70 -7.52 5.03
C GLY A 79 -10.58 -8.46 5.52
N LYS A 80 -9.34 -7.97 5.66
CA LYS A 80 -8.20 -8.81 6.07
C LYS A 80 -8.40 -9.44 7.43
N GLN A 81 -8.21 -10.76 7.49
CA GLN A 81 -8.15 -11.51 8.75
C GLN A 81 -6.71 -11.52 9.27
N LEU A 82 -6.53 -11.07 10.52
CA LEU A 82 -5.21 -10.99 11.15
C LEU A 82 -4.83 -12.33 11.78
N ASP A 83 -3.57 -12.71 11.60
CA ASP A 83 -3.00 -13.94 12.16
C ASP A 83 -2.79 -13.86 13.68
N GLU A 84 -2.27 -14.95 14.27
CA GLU A 84 -2.10 -15.10 15.73
C GLU A 84 -1.04 -14.16 16.33
N ARG A 85 -0.18 -13.55 15.52
CA ARG A 85 0.81 -12.55 16.01
C ARG A 85 0.16 -11.30 16.55
N TYR A 86 -1.06 -11.00 16.08
CA TYR A 86 -1.83 -9.83 16.50
C TYR A 86 -2.77 -10.16 17.66
N LYS A 87 -2.69 -9.39 18.73
CA LYS A 87 -3.62 -9.47 19.86
C LYS A 87 -5.00 -8.94 19.50
N SER A 88 -5.03 -7.77 18.84
CA SER A 88 -6.24 -7.24 18.24
C SER A 88 -6.53 -7.93 16.90
N LYS A 89 -7.79 -8.34 16.69
CA LYS A 89 -8.25 -8.87 15.41
C LYS A 89 -9.00 -7.83 14.57
N ASP A 90 -9.02 -6.58 15.02
CA ASP A 90 -9.68 -5.47 14.35
C ASP A 90 -8.71 -4.78 13.38
N ILE A 91 -8.80 -5.13 12.10
CA ILE A 91 -8.02 -4.52 11.04
C ILE A 91 -8.27 -3.00 10.93
N HIS A 92 -9.50 -2.53 11.17
CA HIS A 92 -9.82 -1.11 11.05
C HIS A 92 -9.10 -0.26 12.08
N SER A 93 -8.95 -0.76 13.31
CA SER A 93 -8.14 -0.10 14.35
C SER A 93 -6.66 -0.04 13.97
N LEU A 94 -6.12 -1.10 13.37
CA LEU A 94 -4.73 -1.10 12.88
C LEU A 94 -4.55 -0.09 11.76
N VAL A 95 -5.41 -0.11 10.74
CA VAL A 95 -5.39 0.82 9.61
C VAL A 95 -5.47 2.28 10.10
N GLY A 96 -6.35 2.57 11.04
CA GLY A 96 -6.49 3.93 11.60
C GLY A 96 -5.18 4.44 12.22
N ARG A 97 -4.49 3.59 13.01
CA ARG A 97 -3.21 3.92 13.65
C ARG A 97 -2.07 4.02 12.63
N ALA A 98 -1.99 3.06 11.71
CA ALA A 98 -1.01 3.04 10.63
C ALA A 98 -1.11 4.29 9.76
N ARG A 99 -2.34 4.63 9.34
CA ARG A 99 -2.63 5.83 8.54
C ARG A 99 -2.26 7.11 9.27
N GLN A 100 -2.57 7.21 10.56
CA GLN A 100 -2.16 8.37 11.34
C GLN A 100 -0.63 8.51 11.37
N ALA A 101 0.10 7.43 11.66
CA ALA A 101 1.57 7.45 11.64
C ALA A 101 2.08 7.79 10.24
N TRP A 102 1.53 7.19 9.18
CA TRP A 102 1.91 7.49 7.79
C TRP A 102 1.74 8.97 7.47
N LEU A 103 0.61 9.58 7.82
CA LEU A 103 0.35 11.00 7.59
C LEU A 103 1.27 11.94 8.39
N GLU A 104 1.78 11.50 9.54
CA GLU A 104 2.74 12.26 10.35
C GLU A 104 4.15 12.25 9.72
N TYR A 105 4.53 11.18 9.02
CA TYR A 105 5.87 11.02 8.45
C TYR A 105 5.94 11.32 6.96
N ALA A 106 4.83 11.17 6.22
CA ALA A 106 4.80 11.44 4.79
C ALA A 106 4.98 12.93 4.49
N PRO A 107 5.85 13.30 3.51
CA PRO A 107 6.11 14.70 3.17
C PRO A 107 4.98 15.28 2.32
N MET A 108 3.76 15.32 2.86
CA MET A 108 2.57 15.80 2.15
C MET A 108 1.78 16.81 2.97
N ARG A 109 1.09 17.72 2.27
CA ARG A 109 0.14 18.60 2.93
C ARG A 109 -1.16 17.85 3.21
N LEU A 110 -1.63 17.90 4.43
CA LEU A 110 -2.98 17.44 4.77
C LEU A 110 -3.98 18.46 4.21
N GLN A 111 -4.77 18.06 3.23
CA GLN A 111 -5.82 18.91 2.70
C GLN A 111 -7.06 18.73 3.58
N SER A 112 -7.35 19.75 4.37
CA SER A 112 -8.51 19.75 5.27
C SER A 112 -9.87 19.78 4.54
N ALA A 113 -9.89 20.22 3.29
CA ALA A 113 -11.11 20.33 2.48
C ALA A 113 -11.62 18.97 1.95
N ASP A 114 -10.76 17.94 1.87
CA ASP A 114 -11.07 16.65 1.24
C ASP A 114 -11.30 15.52 2.25
N GLY A 115 -11.82 15.80 3.43
CA GLY A 115 -12.25 14.75 4.37
C GLY A 115 -11.12 14.10 5.18
N GLY A 116 -10.06 14.83 5.52
CA GLY A 116 -9.15 14.44 6.59
C GLY A 116 -8.31 13.18 6.34
N GLY A 117 -7.37 13.27 5.41
CA GLY A 117 -6.35 12.24 5.26
C GLY A 117 -6.60 11.22 4.14
N ARG A 118 -7.26 11.62 3.06
CA ARG A 118 -7.34 10.84 1.83
C ARG A 118 -5.94 10.64 1.24
N ILE A 119 -5.58 9.39 0.92
CA ILE A 119 -4.25 9.04 0.40
C ILE A 119 -4.14 9.38 -1.07
N TYR A 120 -5.15 8.98 -1.88
CA TYR A 120 -5.13 9.26 -3.32
C TYR A 120 -5.27 10.75 -3.61
N ARG A 121 -4.45 11.26 -4.53
CA ARG A 121 -4.35 12.68 -4.81
C ARG A 121 -3.71 12.96 -6.17
N LYS A 122 -3.93 14.18 -6.67
CA LYS A 122 -3.24 14.70 -7.86
C LYS A 122 -2.17 15.71 -7.45
N LEU A 123 -1.03 15.63 -8.09
CA LEU A 123 0.08 16.59 -7.95
C LEU A 123 0.44 17.13 -9.33
N GLY A 124 0.34 18.45 -9.52
CA GLY A 124 0.81 19.11 -10.73
C GLY A 124 2.27 19.56 -10.58
N TYR A 125 3.11 19.26 -11.55
CA TYR A 125 4.49 19.73 -11.62
C TYR A 125 4.69 20.58 -12.89
N GLY A 126 4.39 21.85 -12.76
CA GLY A 126 4.35 22.79 -13.88
C GLY A 126 3.28 22.40 -14.93
N PRO A 127 3.39 22.89 -16.17
CA PRO A 127 2.42 22.59 -17.23
C PRO A 127 2.64 21.25 -17.90
N MET A 128 3.75 20.57 -17.60
CA MET A 128 4.18 19.39 -18.35
C MET A 128 3.79 18.07 -17.71
N LEU A 129 3.61 18.01 -16.39
CA LEU A 129 3.44 16.76 -15.67
C LEU A 129 2.34 16.85 -14.60
N ASP A 130 1.41 15.94 -14.66
CA ASP A 130 0.48 15.62 -13.59
C ASP A 130 0.74 14.20 -13.08
N VAL A 131 0.84 14.05 -11.76
CA VAL A 131 0.99 12.75 -11.08
C VAL A 131 -0.29 12.44 -10.31
N PHE A 132 -0.90 11.29 -10.60
CA PHE A 132 -2.09 10.78 -9.94
C PHE A 132 -1.67 9.63 -9.03
N VAL A 133 -1.59 9.90 -7.73
CA VAL A 133 -1.23 8.90 -6.72
C VAL A 133 -2.49 8.16 -6.31
N LEU A 134 -2.46 6.83 -6.41
CA LEU A 134 -3.59 5.97 -6.05
C LEU A 134 -3.49 5.43 -4.63
N ASP A 135 -4.63 5.06 -4.08
CA ASP A 135 -4.78 4.24 -2.88
C ASP A 135 -5.37 2.89 -3.30
N MET A 136 -4.53 1.89 -3.42
CA MET A 136 -4.92 0.57 -3.90
C MET A 136 -5.26 -0.39 -2.75
N ARG A 137 -5.39 0.11 -1.53
CA ARG A 137 -5.61 -0.70 -0.33
C ARG A 137 -6.92 -0.42 0.40
N SER A 138 -7.26 0.87 0.58
CA SER A 138 -8.37 1.27 1.47
C SER A 138 -9.76 0.88 0.98
N TYR A 139 -9.94 0.69 -0.33
CA TYR A 139 -11.27 0.57 -0.95
C TYR A 139 -11.53 -0.79 -1.60
N ARG A 140 -10.54 -1.69 -1.55
CA ARG A 140 -10.61 -3.00 -2.20
C ARG A 140 -11.29 -4.03 -1.31
N GLU A 141 -11.83 -5.07 -1.97
CA GLU A 141 -12.23 -6.30 -1.29
C GLU A 141 -11.01 -7.15 -0.87
N ALA A 142 -11.25 -8.07 0.06
CA ALA A 142 -10.26 -9.06 0.44
C ALA A 142 -9.83 -9.91 -0.77
N ASN A 143 -8.62 -10.46 -0.71
CA ASN A 143 -8.13 -11.36 -1.72
C ASN A 143 -8.99 -12.63 -1.81
N ASP A 144 -9.26 -13.04 -3.02
CA ASP A 144 -9.98 -14.26 -3.37
C ASP A 144 -9.44 -14.84 -4.70
N ASP A 145 -10.23 -15.63 -5.43
CA ASP A 145 -9.86 -16.17 -6.73
C ASP A 145 -9.89 -15.13 -7.87
N ASN A 146 -10.37 -13.93 -7.60
CA ASN A 146 -10.53 -12.82 -8.54
C ASN A 146 -11.39 -13.10 -9.77
N LEU A 147 -12.32 -14.05 -9.68
CA LEU A 147 -13.20 -14.46 -10.77
C LEU A 147 -14.62 -13.90 -10.61
N GLY A 148 -15.44 -13.99 -11.68
CA GLY A 148 -16.86 -13.68 -11.68
C GLY A 148 -17.20 -12.20 -11.80
N THR A 149 -18.13 -11.72 -10.97
CA THR A 149 -18.66 -10.36 -11.02
C THR A 149 -17.64 -9.31 -10.61
N ALA A 150 -17.91 -8.04 -10.93
CA ALA A 150 -17.05 -6.90 -10.55
C ALA A 150 -16.79 -6.87 -9.04
N LYS A 151 -15.51 -6.75 -8.69
CA LYS A 151 -15.03 -6.62 -7.32
C LYS A 151 -14.33 -5.27 -7.17
N PRO A 152 -14.68 -4.46 -6.16
CA PRO A 152 -13.99 -3.19 -5.90
C PRO A 152 -12.50 -3.38 -5.69
N PHE A 153 -11.72 -2.52 -6.33
CA PHE A 153 -10.28 -2.42 -6.17
C PHE A 153 -9.85 -1.01 -5.81
N LEU A 154 -10.09 -0.05 -6.70
CA LEU A 154 -9.95 1.38 -6.39
C LEU A 154 -11.17 1.94 -5.66
N GLY A 155 -12.32 1.31 -5.85
CA GLY A 155 -13.61 1.78 -5.37
C GLY A 155 -14.20 2.89 -6.23
N ARG A 156 -15.53 3.01 -6.22
CA ARG A 156 -16.27 3.90 -7.13
C ARG A 156 -15.84 5.35 -7.05
N GLU A 157 -15.69 5.88 -5.84
CA GLU A 157 -15.35 7.30 -5.65
C GLU A 157 -13.96 7.63 -6.20
N GLN A 158 -12.96 6.79 -5.92
CA GLN A 158 -11.59 7.00 -6.44
C GLN A 158 -11.52 6.83 -7.95
N LEU A 159 -12.22 5.84 -8.50
CA LEU A 159 -12.27 5.60 -9.94
C LEU A 159 -12.90 6.79 -10.68
N ASP A 160 -14.01 7.30 -10.20
CA ASP A 160 -14.68 8.48 -10.78
C ASP A 160 -13.80 9.73 -10.69
N TRP A 161 -13.16 9.94 -9.53
CA TRP A 161 -12.18 11.01 -9.34
C TRP A 161 -11.01 10.88 -10.33
N LEU A 162 -10.45 9.68 -10.51
CA LEU A 162 -9.33 9.47 -11.42
C LEU A 162 -9.72 9.76 -12.87
N LYS A 163 -10.86 9.22 -13.33
CA LYS A 163 -11.37 9.46 -14.69
C LYS A 163 -11.63 10.96 -14.94
N ALA A 164 -12.28 11.64 -13.99
CA ALA A 164 -12.52 13.07 -14.09
C ALA A 164 -11.23 13.90 -14.09
N SER A 165 -10.28 13.55 -13.23
CA SER A 165 -9.00 14.24 -13.10
C SER A 165 -8.10 14.04 -14.31
N LEU A 166 -8.08 12.85 -14.90
CA LEU A 166 -7.35 12.55 -16.14
C LEU A 166 -7.93 13.36 -17.32
N LYS A 167 -9.27 13.41 -17.45
CA LYS A 167 -9.95 14.19 -18.49
C LYS A 167 -9.73 15.70 -18.34
N ALA A 168 -9.69 16.20 -17.12
CA ALA A 168 -9.46 17.62 -16.83
C ALA A 168 -7.98 18.05 -16.94
N SER A 169 -7.06 17.10 -17.01
CA SER A 169 -5.64 17.39 -17.07
C SER A 169 -5.21 17.88 -18.46
N SER A 170 -4.63 19.08 -18.51
CA SER A 170 -3.99 19.63 -19.71
C SER A 170 -2.48 19.34 -19.78
N ALA A 171 -1.91 18.63 -18.77
CA ALA A 171 -0.50 18.28 -18.76
C ALA A 171 -0.15 17.34 -19.91
N GLN A 172 1.04 17.52 -20.49
CA GLN A 172 1.51 16.66 -21.57
C GLN A 172 1.74 15.23 -21.08
N TRP A 173 2.31 15.07 -19.90
CA TRP A 173 2.54 13.79 -19.24
C TRP A 173 1.56 13.60 -18.08
N LYS A 174 0.93 12.45 -18.07
CA LYS A 174 0.05 12.00 -17.00
C LYS A 174 0.59 10.70 -16.45
N VAL A 175 1.13 10.75 -15.22
CA VAL A 175 1.69 9.58 -14.55
C VAL A 175 0.70 9.09 -13.52
N ILE A 176 0.25 7.86 -13.64
CA ILE A 176 -0.53 7.17 -12.62
C ILE A 176 0.46 6.40 -11.74
N ALA A 177 0.58 6.82 -10.48
CA ALA A 177 1.42 6.15 -9.49
C ALA A 177 0.58 5.08 -8.78
N ALA A 178 0.84 3.84 -9.11
CA ALA A 178 0.21 2.64 -8.57
C ALA A 178 1.28 1.79 -7.88
N ASP A 179 1.00 1.29 -6.69
CA ASP A 179 1.91 0.41 -5.94
C ASP A 179 1.87 -1.02 -6.48
N MET A 180 0.68 -1.50 -6.87
CA MET A 180 0.54 -2.84 -7.46
C MET A 180 0.63 -2.80 -9.00
N PRO A 181 1.54 -3.59 -9.60
CA PRO A 181 1.57 -3.77 -11.05
C PRO A 181 0.30 -4.47 -11.55
N ILE A 182 -0.31 -3.94 -12.60
CA ILE A 182 -1.59 -4.47 -13.14
C ILE A 182 -1.48 -5.94 -13.55
N GLY A 183 -0.38 -6.32 -14.18
CA GLY A 183 -0.17 -7.67 -14.73
C GLY A 183 0.51 -8.66 -13.79
N LEU A 184 0.71 -8.32 -12.52
CA LEU A 184 1.35 -9.22 -11.56
C LEU A 184 0.30 -9.85 -10.63
N GLY A 185 0.27 -11.18 -10.60
CA GLY A 185 -0.48 -11.96 -9.62
C GLY A 185 0.47 -12.66 -8.65
N VAL A 186 0.25 -12.49 -7.35
CA VAL A 186 1.02 -13.14 -6.28
C VAL A 186 0.09 -14.06 -5.49
N PRO A 187 0.46 -15.34 -5.28
CA PRO A 187 -0.32 -16.24 -4.45
C PRO A 187 -0.44 -15.73 -3.01
N ASP A 188 -1.65 -15.71 -2.47
CA ASP A 188 -1.96 -15.27 -1.08
C ASP A 188 -2.70 -16.40 -0.30
N GLY A 189 -2.30 -17.66 -0.51
CA GLY A 189 -2.94 -18.81 0.08
C GLY A 189 -4.14 -19.35 -0.72
N GLU A 190 -5.13 -19.90 -0.03
CA GLU A 190 -6.32 -20.49 -0.65
C GLU A 190 -7.61 -19.86 -0.11
N VAL A 191 -8.61 -19.75 -0.97
CA VAL A 191 -10.01 -19.40 -0.60
C VAL A 191 -10.69 -20.64 -0.01
N SER A 192 -10.47 -21.78 -0.64
CA SER A 192 -10.94 -23.10 -0.24
C SER A 192 -9.96 -24.17 -0.78
N PRO A 193 -10.00 -25.41 -0.33
CA PRO A 193 -9.08 -26.45 -0.79
C PRO A 193 -9.00 -26.52 -2.32
N GLY A 194 -7.82 -26.27 -2.88
CA GLY A 194 -7.54 -26.27 -4.31
C GLY A 194 -7.97 -25.03 -5.09
N VAL A 195 -8.51 -24.00 -4.43
CA VAL A 195 -8.84 -22.71 -5.05
C VAL A 195 -7.90 -21.64 -4.55
N ALA A 196 -6.97 -21.22 -5.38
CA ALA A 196 -5.98 -20.21 -5.04
C ALA A 196 -6.62 -18.86 -4.74
N ARG A 197 -6.05 -18.16 -3.76
CA ARG A 197 -6.30 -16.73 -3.47
C ARG A 197 -5.18 -15.91 -4.07
N TRP A 198 -5.53 -14.79 -4.69
CA TRP A 198 -4.57 -13.97 -5.41
C TRP A 198 -4.52 -12.52 -4.89
N GLU A 199 -3.31 -12.08 -4.62
CA GLU A 199 -2.97 -10.66 -4.57
C GLU A 199 -2.71 -10.21 -6.01
N ALA A 200 -3.74 -9.72 -6.67
CA ALA A 200 -3.70 -9.39 -8.10
C ALA A 200 -4.73 -8.31 -8.44
N VAL A 201 -4.45 -7.56 -9.49
CA VAL A 201 -5.43 -6.73 -10.21
C VAL A 201 -5.99 -7.52 -11.37
N ALA A 202 -5.14 -7.96 -12.30
CA ALA A 202 -5.50 -8.79 -13.44
C ALA A 202 -5.29 -10.28 -13.15
N ASN A 203 -6.08 -11.12 -13.81
CA ASN A 203 -5.99 -12.58 -13.67
C ASN A 203 -4.86 -13.20 -14.49
N GLY A 204 -4.34 -12.45 -15.50
CA GLY A 204 -3.23 -12.89 -16.34
C GLY A 204 -3.59 -13.97 -17.35
N ASP A 205 -4.88 -14.15 -17.67
CA ASP A 205 -5.38 -15.09 -18.68
C ASP A 205 -5.93 -14.34 -19.92
N PRO A 206 -6.10 -15.02 -21.05
CA PRO A 206 -6.63 -14.42 -22.28
C PRO A 206 -8.16 -14.31 -22.31
N GLY A 207 -8.84 -14.60 -21.21
CA GLY A 207 -10.29 -14.57 -21.10
C GLY A 207 -10.88 -13.15 -21.05
N PRO A 208 -12.21 -13.05 -20.98
CA PRO A 208 -12.86 -11.77 -20.73
C PRO A 208 -12.55 -11.29 -19.33
N ALA A 209 -12.53 -9.96 -19.13
CA ALA A 209 -12.27 -9.36 -17.83
C ALA A 209 -13.25 -9.90 -16.75
N GLN A 210 -12.70 -10.20 -15.57
CA GLN A 210 -13.43 -10.71 -14.41
C GLN A 210 -12.95 -10.06 -13.12
N GLY A 211 -13.79 -10.14 -12.06
CA GLY A 211 -13.40 -9.68 -10.74
C GLY A 211 -12.95 -8.22 -10.75
N ARG A 212 -11.73 -7.97 -10.27
CA ARG A 212 -11.11 -6.62 -10.21
C ARG A 212 -10.74 -6.07 -11.59
N GLU A 213 -10.52 -6.93 -12.59
CA GLU A 213 -10.22 -6.49 -13.97
C GLU A 213 -11.36 -5.65 -14.56
N LEU A 214 -12.61 -5.89 -14.16
CA LEU A 214 -13.76 -5.15 -14.66
C LEU A 214 -13.67 -3.66 -14.30
N GLU A 215 -13.15 -3.32 -13.12
CA GLU A 215 -12.94 -1.92 -12.72
C GLU A 215 -11.80 -1.27 -13.53
N ILE A 216 -10.72 -2.02 -13.80
CA ILE A 216 -9.60 -1.55 -14.63
C ILE A 216 -10.03 -1.43 -16.09
N ALA A 217 -10.80 -2.36 -16.61
CA ALA A 217 -11.37 -2.27 -17.96
C ALA A 217 -12.24 -1.01 -18.12
N GLU A 218 -13.04 -0.67 -17.12
CA GLU A 218 -13.80 0.59 -17.10
C GLU A 218 -12.90 1.83 -17.09
N LEU A 219 -11.74 1.78 -16.44
CA LEU A 219 -10.79 2.89 -16.45
C LEU A 219 -10.14 3.10 -17.81
N LEU A 220 -9.85 2.00 -18.52
CA LEU A 220 -9.12 2.02 -19.78
C LEU A 220 -10.02 2.20 -21.02
N GLY A 221 -11.32 1.97 -20.89
CA GLY A 221 -12.32 2.14 -21.98
C GLY A 221 -12.91 3.51 -22.01
#